data_4a291cbe9ff037c0218b986dc7cdae4e
#
_entry.id   4a291cbe9ff037c0218b986dc7cdae4e
#
_cell.length_a   1.000
_cell.length_b   1.000
_cell.length_c   1.000
_cell.angle_alpha   90.00
_cell.angle_beta   90.00
_cell.angle_gamma   90.00
#
_symmetry.space_group_name_H-M   'P 1'
#
loop_
_entity.id
_entity.type
_entity.pdbx_description
1 polymer ?
#
loop_
_entity_poly.entity_id
_entity_poly.type
_entity_poly.pdbx_seq_one_letter_code
_entity_poly.pdbx_strand_id
1 'polypeptide(L)'
;MFLERRNGPVALTIFTTLGYRERMQIHHEREWPNGDWCERGAPFQVPERVPVFALPNIVFFPRTYLPLHIFEPRYRRMVADAAAGGQCIAMALLRDGWEEDYYGNPSIYPIGCVGRLVSVQPLPDGRSDILLQGLARYEIREEYEEQPYREARIRLISDEPEPSLAPEVRQGLMTVLERYLRAREDAATWEGMFRHEVSDEILVNTLATYLDCTPLEKQFLLEAEGLHQRARRLNDLLQFMLHDQHGAKGWG
;
A
#
# COMPACT_ATOMS: atom_id res chain seq x y z
N MET A 1 0.62 27.61 10.23
CA MET A 1 0.74 28.62 9.16
C MET A 1 0.81 27.86 7.85
N PHE A 2 -0.34 27.75 7.16
CA PHE A 2 -0.51 26.95 5.93
C PHE A 2 0.21 27.65 4.77
N LEU A 3 1.12 26.95 4.13
CA LEU A 3 1.66 27.34 2.81
C LEU A 3 0.81 26.66 1.73
N GLU A 4 -0.21 27.39 1.25
CA GLU A 4 -0.79 27.17 -0.07
C GLU A 4 0.30 27.35 -1.14
N ARG A 5 0.75 26.26 -1.73
CA ARG A 5 1.38 26.34 -3.06
C ARG A 5 0.29 26.15 -4.12
N ARG A 6 -0.04 27.24 -4.78
CA ARG A 6 -0.83 27.27 -6.01
C ARG A 6 -0.07 26.58 -7.14
N ASN A 7 -0.84 25.87 -7.97
CA ASN A 7 -0.54 25.29 -9.29
C ASN A 7 0.02 23.87 -9.29
N GLY A 8 -0.94 22.92 -9.32
CA GLY A 8 -0.78 21.54 -9.77
C GLY A 8 -2.12 20.80 -9.61
N PRO A 9 -2.59 20.02 -10.58
CA PRO A 9 -3.93 19.45 -10.61
C PRO A 9 -4.13 18.23 -9.69
N VAL A 10 -3.35 18.07 -8.65
CA VAL A 10 -3.43 16.90 -7.75
C VAL A 10 -3.53 17.33 -6.31
N ALA A 11 -4.71 17.79 -5.91
CA ALA A 11 -5.10 17.75 -4.50
C ALA A 11 -5.56 16.31 -4.18
N LEU A 12 -4.66 15.33 -4.29
CA LEU A 12 -4.84 14.05 -3.63
C LEU A 12 -4.62 14.32 -2.14
N THR A 13 -5.69 14.58 -1.40
CA THR A 13 -5.62 14.63 0.05
C THR A 13 -5.39 13.19 0.53
N ILE A 14 -4.14 12.73 0.39
CA ILE A 14 -3.67 11.63 1.20
C ILE A 14 -3.77 12.18 2.62
N PHE A 15 -4.57 11.56 3.44
CA PHE A 15 -4.54 11.83 4.86
C PHE A 15 -3.08 11.75 5.29
N THR A 16 -2.52 12.91 5.67
CA THR A 16 -1.16 12.98 6.19
C THR A 16 -1.00 11.90 7.25
N THR A 17 0.19 11.37 7.41
CA THR A 17 0.53 10.28 8.35
C THR A 17 -0.10 10.47 9.73
N LEU A 18 -0.34 11.70 10.18
CA LEU A 18 -1.01 12.03 11.44
C LEU A 18 -2.53 11.75 11.40
N GLY A 19 -3.26 12.16 10.40
CA GLY A 19 -4.71 11.89 10.28
C GLY A 19 -5.01 10.42 9.97
N TYR A 20 -4.06 9.69 9.41
CA TYR A 20 -4.11 8.25 9.21
C TYR A 20 -3.94 7.51 10.55
N ARG A 21 -3.01 7.95 11.42
CA ARG A 21 -2.79 7.39 12.75
C ARG A 21 -4.03 7.52 13.66
N GLU A 22 -4.69 8.66 13.68
CA GLU A 22 -5.90 8.87 14.48
C GLU A 22 -7.08 8.00 13.99
N ARG A 23 -7.26 7.82 12.67
CA ARG A 23 -8.33 6.97 12.15
C ARG A 23 -8.03 5.48 12.27
N MET A 24 -6.77 5.06 12.23
CA MET A 24 -6.38 3.68 12.52
C MET A 24 -6.62 3.32 13.99
N GLN A 25 -6.45 4.25 14.94
CA GLN A 25 -6.84 4.03 16.34
C GLN A 25 -8.36 3.82 16.48
N ILE A 26 -9.18 4.56 15.75
CA ILE A 26 -10.66 4.37 15.76
C ILE A 26 -11.05 3.02 15.17
N HIS A 27 -10.27 2.50 14.22
CA HIS A 27 -10.50 1.17 13.64
C HIS A 27 -9.86 0.03 14.44
N HIS A 28 -8.88 0.29 15.30
CA HIS A 28 -8.31 -0.71 16.21
C HIS A 28 -9.25 -1.06 17.38
N GLU A 29 -10.19 -0.19 17.75
CA GLU A 29 -11.21 -0.45 18.78
C GLU A 29 -12.42 -1.25 18.26
N ARG A 30 -12.58 -1.40 16.94
CA ARG A 30 -13.47 -2.40 16.36
C ARG A 30 -12.68 -3.66 16.19
N GLU A 31 -13.07 -4.71 16.92
CA GLU A 31 -12.56 -6.07 16.76
C GLU A 31 -12.47 -6.43 15.27
N TRP A 32 -11.26 -6.34 14.72
CA TRP A 32 -10.99 -6.90 13.41
C TRP A 32 -11.13 -8.40 13.55
N PRO A 33 -11.90 -9.09 12.72
CA PRO A 33 -12.00 -10.53 12.82
C PRO A 33 -10.59 -11.09 12.72
N ASN A 34 -10.10 -11.65 13.85
CA ASN A 34 -8.84 -12.32 13.92
C ASN A 34 -8.79 -13.42 12.85
N GLY A 35 -7.84 -13.31 11.93
CA GLY A 35 -7.13 -14.41 11.33
C GLY A 35 -7.82 -15.36 10.35
N ASP A 36 -9.14 -15.51 10.33
CA ASP A 36 -9.82 -16.53 9.52
C ASP A 36 -10.53 -15.95 8.30
N TRP A 37 -9.74 -15.62 7.28
CA TRP A 37 -10.23 -15.14 5.99
C TRP A 37 -10.83 -16.24 5.09
N CYS A 38 -10.84 -17.49 5.58
CA CYS A 38 -11.34 -18.67 4.87
C CYS A 38 -12.66 -19.25 5.39
N GLU A 39 -13.24 -18.73 6.47
CA GLU A 39 -14.46 -19.33 7.03
C GLU A 39 -15.71 -18.49 6.75
N ARG A 40 -16.37 -18.80 5.70
CA ARG A 40 -17.80 -18.84 5.33
C ARG A 40 -18.02 -18.37 3.89
N GLY A 41 -17.76 -19.24 2.96
CA GLY A 41 -18.06 -19.03 1.54
C GLY A 41 -16.97 -19.58 0.63
N ALA A 42 -17.25 -19.69 -0.65
CA ALA A 42 -16.25 -20.01 -1.65
C ALA A 42 -15.05 -19.03 -1.54
N PRO A 43 -13.82 -19.49 -1.78
CA PRO A 43 -12.63 -18.62 -1.71
C PRO A 43 -12.85 -17.41 -2.63
N PHE A 44 -12.51 -16.21 -2.12
CA PHE A 44 -12.66 -14.98 -2.90
C PHE A 44 -11.75 -15.05 -4.13
N GLN A 45 -12.36 -14.98 -5.31
CA GLN A 45 -11.62 -15.04 -6.56
C GLN A 45 -11.40 -13.63 -7.12
N VAL A 46 -10.14 -13.29 -7.37
CA VAL A 46 -9.77 -12.06 -8.07
C VAL A 46 -10.11 -12.22 -9.54
N PRO A 47 -10.91 -11.33 -10.14
CA PRO A 47 -11.18 -11.36 -11.58
C PRO A 47 -9.90 -11.18 -12.40
N GLU A 48 -9.83 -11.78 -13.60
CA GLU A 48 -8.71 -11.54 -14.52
C GLU A 48 -8.65 -10.10 -15.03
N ARG A 49 -9.81 -9.47 -15.27
CA ARG A 49 -9.94 -8.05 -15.64
C ARG A 49 -10.42 -7.25 -14.44
N VAL A 50 -9.64 -6.26 -14.07
CA VAL A 50 -9.89 -5.42 -12.90
C VAL A 50 -9.68 -3.94 -13.22
N PRO A 51 -10.41 -3.03 -12.56
CA PRO A 51 -10.12 -1.61 -12.60
C PRO A 51 -8.75 -1.32 -11.97
N VAL A 52 -7.99 -0.40 -12.57
CA VAL A 52 -6.65 0.00 -12.10
C VAL A 52 -6.69 1.44 -11.60
N PHE A 53 -6.36 1.61 -10.33
CA PHE A 53 -6.17 2.90 -9.71
C PHE A 53 -4.68 3.26 -9.68
N ALA A 54 -4.28 4.11 -10.62
CA ALA A 54 -2.89 4.52 -10.76
C ALA A 54 -2.64 5.83 -10.01
N LEU A 55 -1.68 5.83 -9.08
CA LEU A 55 -1.34 6.97 -8.24
C LEU A 55 0.18 7.23 -8.22
N PRO A 56 0.63 8.50 -8.09
CA PRO A 56 2.05 8.83 -8.19
C PRO A 56 2.87 8.53 -6.93
N ASN A 57 2.22 8.29 -5.80
CA ASN A 57 2.90 8.27 -4.50
C ASN A 57 2.39 7.18 -3.56
N ILE A 58 1.59 6.25 -4.07
CA ILE A 58 1.07 5.13 -3.27
C ILE A 58 1.51 3.82 -3.90
N VAL A 59 2.19 3.02 -3.09
CA VAL A 59 2.47 1.61 -3.37
C VAL A 59 1.77 0.78 -2.31
N PHE A 60 0.98 -0.19 -2.77
CA PHE A 60 0.15 -1.03 -1.92
C PHE A 60 0.76 -2.42 -1.78
N PHE A 61 0.64 -3.00 -0.59
CA PHE A 61 1.22 -4.32 -0.31
C PHE A 61 0.14 -5.34 0.09
N PRO A 62 0.35 -6.63 -0.20
CA PRO A 62 -0.52 -7.70 0.31
C PRO A 62 -0.62 -7.70 1.83
N ARG A 63 -1.76 -8.17 2.36
CA ARG A 63 -2.03 -8.26 3.82
C ARG A 63 -2.02 -6.92 4.55
N THR A 64 -2.01 -5.79 3.85
CA THR A 64 -2.15 -4.45 4.44
C THR A 64 -3.50 -3.83 4.09
N TYR A 65 -3.83 -2.71 4.72
CA TYR A 65 -5.04 -1.96 4.44
C TYR A 65 -4.70 -0.58 3.90
N LEU A 66 -5.49 -0.12 2.93
CA LEU A 66 -5.31 1.18 2.29
C LEU A 66 -6.63 1.96 2.30
N PRO A 67 -6.80 2.97 3.18
CA PRO A 67 -7.91 3.91 3.12
C PRO A 67 -7.65 4.96 2.04
N LEU A 68 -8.68 5.24 1.24
CA LEU A 68 -8.63 6.20 0.16
C LEU A 68 -9.87 7.10 0.18
N HIS A 69 -9.67 8.38 -0.10
CA HIS A 69 -10.74 9.35 -0.33
C HIS A 69 -10.96 9.55 -1.82
N ILE A 70 -12.13 9.19 -2.31
CA ILE A 70 -12.46 9.17 -3.73
C ILE A 70 -13.30 10.40 -4.10
N PHE A 71 -12.74 11.30 -4.89
CA PHE A 71 -13.40 12.56 -5.29
C PHE A 71 -13.46 12.75 -6.81
N GLU A 72 -12.49 12.26 -7.59
CA GLU A 72 -12.47 12.40 -9.04
C GLU A 72 -13.61 11.63 -9.70
N PRO A 73 -14.35 12.20 -10.67
CA PRO A 73 -15.50 11.55 -11.30
C PRO A 73 -15.17 10.17 -11.89
N ARG A 74 -13.99 10.03 -12.55
CA ARG A 74 -13.55 8.76 -13.13
C ARG A 74 -13.38 7.67 -12.06
N TYR A 75 -12.80 8.02 -10.90
CA TYR A 75 -12.58 7.06 -9.81
C TYR A 75 -13.85 6.82 -8.99
N ARG A 76 -14.77 7.79 -8.92
CA ARG A 76 -16.12 7.55 -8.35
C ARG A 76 -16.86 6.49 -9.16
N ARG A 77 -16.78 6.56 -10.50
CA ARG A 77 -17.36 5.55 -11.38
C ARG A 77 -16.67 4.20 -11.18
N MET A 78 -15.35 4.16 -11.14
CA MET A 78 -14.56 2.95 -10.88
C MET A 78 -14.99 2.24 -9.59
N VAL A 79 -15.14 2.98 -8.50
CA VAL A 79 -15.55 2.40 -7.21
C VAL A 79 -16.98 1.86 -7.27
N ALA A 80 -17.90 2.56 -7.93
CA ALA A 80 -19.28 2.09 -8.10
C ALA A 80 -19.33 0.78 -8.90
N ASP A 81 -18.57 0.68 -10.00
CA ASP A 81 -18.51 -0.51 -10.84
C ASP A 81 -17.81 -1.67 -10.09
N ALA A 82 -16.73 -1.40 -9.37
CA ALA A 82 -16.06 -2.40 -8.54
C ALA A 82 -16.98 -2.93 -7.43
N ALA A 83 -17.73 -2.07 -6.75
CA ALA A 83 -18.67 -2.47 -5.69
C ALA A 83 -19.81 -3.32 -6.21
N ALA A 84 -20.30 -3.05 -7.43
CA ALA A 84 -21.36 -3.83 -8.08
C ALA A 84 -20.87 -5.17 -8.68
N GLY A 85 -19.57 -5.26 -8.96
CA GLY A 85 -18.95 -6.40 -9.65
C GLY A 85 -18.01 -7.22 -8.76
N GLY A 86 -16.76 -7.37 -9.21
CA GLY A 86 -15.77 -8.25 -8.60
C GLY A 86 -15.19 -7.80 -7.25
N GLN A 87 -15.59 -6.64 -6.73
CA GLN A 87 -15.11 -6.05 -5.47
C GLN A 87 -13.58 -5.94 -5.36
N CYS A 88 -12.89 -5.81 -6.50
CA CYS A 88 -11.44 -5.67 -6.60
C CYS A 88 -11.06 -4.36 -7.27
N ILE A 89 -9.98 -3.76 -6.77
CA ILE A 89 -9.28 -2.63 -7.40
C ILE A 89 -7.79 -2.93 -7.36
N ALA A 90 -7.14 -2.84 -8.51
CA ALA A 90 -5.69 -2.98 -8.64
C ALA A 90 -5.05 -1.60 -8.43
N MET A 91 -4.06 -1.52 -7.53
CA MET A 91 -3.28 -0.31 -7.30
C MET A 91 -1.98 -0.39 -8.10
N ALA A 92 -1.66 0.68 -8.82
CA ALA A 92 -0.41 0.80 -9.58
C ALA A 92 0.28 2.14 -9.28
N LEU A 93 1.61 2.14 -9.31
CA LEU A 93 2.40 3.35 -9.23
C LEU A 93 2.56 3.97 -10.61
N LEU A 94 2.32 5.28 -10.75
CA LEU A 94 2.64 6.05 -11.93
C LEU A 94 4.16 6.16 -12.10
N ARG A 95 4.65 6.11 -13.35
CA ARG A 95 6.05 6.40 -13.67
C ARG A 95 6.29 7.90 -13.72
N ASP A 96 7.55 8.30 -13.59
CA ASP A 96 7.97 9.70 -13.73
C ASP A 96 7.49 10.29 -15.07
N GLY A 97 7.16 11.58 -15.06
CA GLY A 97 6.59 12.29 -16.21
C GLY A 97 5.06 12.18 -16.34
N TRP A 98 4.38 11.59 -15.37
CA TRP A 98 2.92 11.44 -15.33
C TRP A 98 2.18 12.78 -15.30
N GLU A 99 2.81 13.86 -14.84
CA GLU A 99 2.21 15.19 -14.68
C GLU A 99 1.74 15.78 -16.01
N GLU A 100 2.45 15.48 -17.09
CA GLU A 100 2.17 16.02 -18.43
C GLU A 100 0.89 15.41 -19.03
N ASP A 101 0.53 14.18 -18.63
CA ASP A 101 -0.63 13.45 -19.17
C ASP A 101 -1.53 12.85 -18.08
N TYR A 102 -1.64 13.51 -16.92
CA TYR A 102 -2.38 12.96 -15.77
C TYR A 102 -3.83 12.57 -16.09
N TYR A 103 -4.51 13.34 -16.94
CA TYR A 103 -5.90 13.06 -17.33
C TYR A 103 -6.02 12.10 -18.52
N GLY A 104 -4.93 11.77 -19.15
CA GLY A 104 -4.85 10.77 -20.19
C GLY A 104 -4.57 9.37 -19.60
N ASN A 105 -3.61 8.68 -20.20
CA ASN A 105 -3.20 7.34 -19.79
C ASN A 105 -1.69 7.27 -19.49
N PRO A 106 -1.18 7.97 -18.45
CA PRO A 106 0.24 8.02 -18.16
C PRO A 106 0.80 6.63 -17.83
N SER A 107 2.06 6.41 -18.16
CA SER A 107 2.74 5.12 -17.93
C SER A 107 2.73 4.71 -16.46
N ILE A 108 2.53 3.42 -16.21
CA ILE A 108 2.53 2.82 -14.87
C ILE A 108 3.59 1.73 -14.74
N TYR A 109 3.92 1.37 -13.50
CA TYR A 109 4.69 0.17 -13.23
C TYR A 109 3.82 -1.06 -13.45
N PRO A 110 4.34 -2.12 -14.12
CA PRO A 110 3.54 -3.28 -14.49
C PRO A 110 3.21 -4.18 -13.29
N ILE A 111 3.97 -4.08 -12.22
CA ILE A 111 3.75 -4.83 -10.98
C ILE A 111 3.06 -3.93 -9.96
N GLY A 112 1.94 -4.40 -9.43
CA GLY A 112 1.18 -3.73 -8.40
C GLY A 112 0.60 -4.71 -7.39
N CYS A 113 -0.32 -4.22 -6.56
CA CYS A 113 -1.08 -5.04 -5.63
C CYS A 113 -2.58 -4.88 -5.87
N VAL A 114 -3.30 -5.98 -6.03
CA VAL A 114 -4.76 -5.98 -6.10
C VAL A 114 -5.35 -6.06 -4.71
N GLY A 115 -6.32 -5.20 -4.44
CA GLY A 115 -7.03 -5.13 -3.17
C GLY A 115 -8.51 -5.45 -3.32
N ARG A 116 -9.06 -6.07 -2.27
CA ARG A 116 -10.50 -6.23 -2.10
C ARG A 116 -11.09 -4.95 -1.50
N LEU A 117 -12.20 -4.50 -2.07
CA LEU A 117 -12.99 -3.40 -1.54
C LEU A 117 -13.80 -3.90 -0.33
N VAL A 118 -13.34 -3.56 0.88
CA VAL A 118 -13.95 -4.06 2.13
C VAL A 118 -14.93 -3.06 2.77
N SER A 119 -14.81 -1.77 2.43
CA SER A 119 -15.73 -0.74 2.88
C SER A 119 -15.88 0.35 1.84
N VAL A 120 -17.10 0.86 1.68
CA VAL A 120 -17.43 2.06 0.91
C VAL A 120 -18.35 2.90 1.77
N GLN A 121 -17.96 4.13 2.08
CA GLN A 121 -18.76 5.11 2.83
C GLN A 121 -19.05 6.30 1.90
N PRO A 122 -20.25 6.37 1.30
CA PRO A 122 -20.62 7.48 0.45
C PRO A 122 -20.79 8.76 1.28
N LEU A 123 -20.37 9.88 0.72
CA LEU A 123 -20.53 11.21 1.28
C LEU A 123 -21.65 11.97 0.56
N PRO A 124 -22.29 12.99 1.22
CA PRO A 124 -23.43 13.70 0.64
C PRO A 124 -23.14 14.43 -0.69
N ASP A 125 -21.89 14.78 -0.94
CA ASP A 125 -21.43 15.46 -2.17
C ASP A 125 -21.05 14.47 -3.30
N GLY A 126 -21.30 13.19 -3.08
CA GLY A 126 -21.05 12.13 -4.04
C GLY A 126 -19.60 11.62 -4.04
N ARG A 127 -18.72 12.15 -3.18
CA ARG A 127 -17.42 11.53 -2.86
C ARG A 127 -17.63 10.28 -2.01
N SER A 128 -16.58 9.50 -1.80
CA SER A 128 -16.64 8.35 -0.89
C SER A 128 -15.30 8.10 -0.22
N ASP A 129 -15.36 7.61 1.01
CA ASP A 129 -14.21 7.01 1.68
C ASP A 129 -14.28 5.49 1.48
N ILE A 130 -13.19 4.89 1.02
CA ILE A 130 -13.10 3.46 0.80
C ILE A 130 -11.97 2.85 1.58
N LEU A 131 -12.07 1.55 1.85
CA LEU A 131 -10.99 0.76 2.44
C LEU A 131 -10.70 -0.44 1.54
N LEU A 132 -9.45 -0.56 1.10
CA LEU A 132 -8.96 -1.72 0.38
C LEU A 132 -8.16 -2.63 1.32
N GLN A 133 -8.33 -3.93 1.18
CA GLN A 133 -7.49 -4.97 1.77
C GLN A 133 -6.60 -5.57 0.70
N GLY A 134 -5.28 -5.51 0.86
CA GLY A 134 -4.32 -6.09 -0.08
C GLY A 134 -4.41 -7.61 -0.12
N LEU A 135 -4.62 -8.16 -1.30
CA LEU A 135 -4.78 -9.60 -1.52
C LEU A 135 -3.49 -10.24 -2.03
N ALA A 136 -3.02 -9.78 -3.19
CA ALA A 136 -1.88 -10.37 -3.86
C ALA A 136 -1.19 -9.35 -4.77
N ARG A 137 0.07 -9.60 -5.08
CA ARG A 137 0.78 -8.91 -6.16
C ARG A 137 0.26 -9.39 -7.49
N TYR A 138 0.33 -8.52 -8.48
CA TYR A 138 -0.06 -8.85 -9.84
C TYR A 138 0.94 -8.26 -10.84
N GLU A 139 0.88 -8.78 -12.06
CA GLU A 139 1.54 -8.24 -13.23
C GLU A 139 0.48 -7.91 -14.29
N ILE A 140 0.55 -6.72 -14.87
CA ILE A 140 -0.31 -6.32 -16.00
C ILE A 140 0.08 -7.12 -17.24
N ARG A 141 -0.92 -7.66 -17.93
CA ARG A 141 -0.77 -8.38 -19.20
C ARG A 141 -1.31 -7.58 -20.37
N GLU A 142 -2.37 -6.83 -20.14
CA GLU A 142 -3.06 -6.05 -21.17
C GLU A 142 -3.85 -4.93 -20.51
N GLU A 143 -3.85 -3.73 -21.08
CA GLU A 143 -4.62 -2.59 -20.61
C GLU A 143 -5.79 -2.32 -21.55
N TYR A 144 -6.91 -1.80 -20.99
CA TYR A 144 -8.14 -1.48 -21.69
C TYR A 144 -8.57 -0.05 -21.40
N GLU A 145 -9.07 0.67 -22.44
CA GLU A 145 -9.47 2.08 -22.37
C GLU A 145 -10.98 2.28 -22.65
N GLU A 146 -11.79 1.27 -22.41
CA GLU A 146 -13.24 1.29 -22.70
C GLU A 146 -14.04 2.06 -21.65
N GLN A 147 -13.47 2.28 -20.48
CA GLN A 147 -14.08 3.00 -19.37
C GLN A 147 -13.40 4.37 -19.15
N PRO A 148 -14.03 5.30 -18.43
CA PRO A 148 -13.39 6.57 -18.07
C PRO A 148 -12.22 6.42 -17.08
N TYR A 149 -11.95 5.21 -16.65
CA TYR A 149 -10.83 4.80 -15.81
C TYR A 149 -10.10 3.62 -16.47
N ARG A 150 -8.87 3.38 -16.08
CA ARG A 150 -8.05 2.28 -16.60
C ARG A 150 -8.56 0.94 -16.11
N GLU A 151 -8.59 -0.05 -16.97
CA GLU A 151 -8.76 -1.45 -16.65
C GLU A 151 -7.59 -2.26 -17.20
N ALA A 152 -7.29 -3.39 -16.56
CA ALA A 152 -6.26 -4.28 -17.05
C ALA A 152 -6.63 -5.76 -16.83
N ARG A 153 -6.15 -6.60 -17.73
CA ARG A 153 -6.04 -8.03 -17.50
C ARG A 153 -4.74 -8.26 -16.73
N ILE A 154 -4.88 -8.89 -15.57
CA ILE A 154 -3.77 -9.11 -14.65
C ILE A 154 -3.48 -10.61 -14.50
N ARG A 155 -2.24 -10.91 -14.19
CA ARG A 155 -1.79 -12.22 -13.73
C ARG A 155 -1.34 -12.08 -12.28
N LEU A 156 -1.95 -12.83 -11.38
CA LEU A 156 -1.51 -12.85 -9.98
C LEU A 156 -0.10 -13.42 -9.89
N ILE A 157 0.71 -12.79 -9.08
CA ILE A 157 2.04 -13.30 -8.70
C ILE A 157 1.81 -14.07 -7.41
N SER A 158 1.94 -15.40 -7.50
CA SER A 158 1.83 -16.28 -6.35
C SER A 158 3.13 -16.20 -5.56
N ASP A 159 3.05 -15.74 -4.33
CA ASP A 159 4.09 -16.00 -3.35
C ASP A 159 3.90 -17.44 -2.81
N GLU A 160 4.95 -18.03 -2.23
CA GLU A 160 4.82 -19.35 -1.62
C GLU A 160 3.69 -19.37 -0.57
N PRO A 161 2.93 -20.47 -0.44
CA PRO A 161 1.97 -20.61 0.63
C PRO A 161 2.69 -20.49 1.99
N GLU A 162 2.21 -19.58 2.84
CA GLU A 162 2.77 -19.30 4.17
C GLU A 162 4.29 -19.04 4.17
N PRO A 163 4.76 -18.01 3.43
CA PRO A 163 6.17 -17.72 3.36
C PRO A 163 6.70 -17.32 4.73
N SER A 164 7.69 -18.06 5.25
CA SER A 164 8.37 -17.75 6.50
C SER A 164 9.81 -17.35 6.25
N LEU A 165 10.33 -16.43 7.04
CA LEU A 165 11.74 -16.06 7.00
C LEU A 165 12.57 -17.04 7.82
N ALA A 166 13.80 -17.28 7.39
CA ALA A 166 14.76 -17.96 8.26
C ALA A 166 14.90 -17.15 9.56
N PRO A 167 15.00 -17.83 10.75
CA PRO A 167 15.05 -17.14 12.04
C PRO A 167 16.12 -16.04 12.11
N GLU A 168 17.26 -16.26 11.49
CA GLU A 168 18.37 -15.32 11.46
C GLU A 168 18.03 -14.05 10.66
N VAL A 169 17.30 -14.20 9.55
CA VAL A 169 16.84 -13.08 8.71
C VAL A 169 15.80 -12.26 9.46
N ARG A 170 14.83 -12.93 10.10
CA ARG A 170 13.82 -12.26 10.94
C ARG A 170 14.47 -11.49 12.09
N GLN A 171 15.38 -12.13 12.82
CA GLN A 171 16.07 -11.53 13.95
C GLN A 171 16.93 -10.34 13.50
N GLY A 172 17.65 -10.48 12.37
CA GLY A 172 18.44 -9.40 11.79
C GLY A 172 17.56 -8.18 11.44
N LEU A 173 16.44 -8.40 10.76
CA LEU A 173 15.48 -7.35 10.43
C LEU A 173 14.94 -6.65 11.68
N MET A 174 14.54 -7.41 12.70
CA MET A 174 14.03 -6.85 13.96
C MET A 174 15.09 -6.03 14.70
N THR A 175 16.35 -6.47 14.71
CA THR A 175 17.45 -5.73 15.33
C THR A 175 17.68 -4.37 14.64
N VAL A 176 17.67 -4.34 13.31
CA VAL A 176 17.86 -3.09 12.54
C VAL A 176 16.65 -2.18 12.74
N LEU A 177 15.44 -2.74 12.73
CA LEU A 177 14.20 -2.00 13.00
C LEU A 177 14.22 -1.35 14.39
N GLU A 178 14.57 -2.07 15.44
CA GLU A 178 14.68 -1.51 16.79
C GLU A 178 15.66 -0.34 16.85
N ARG A 179 16.79 -0.45 16.19
CA ARG A 179 17.78 0.66 16.11
C ARG A 179 17.19 1.86 15.38
N TYR A 180 16.49 1.63 14.27
CA TYR A 180 15.82 2.68 13.50
C TYR A 180 14.77 3.41 14.34
N LEU A 181 13.95 2.67 15.09
CA LEU A 181 12.88 3.23 15.91
C LEU A 181 13.40 3.99 17.13
N ARG A 182 14.49 3.50 17.76
CA ARG A 182 15.13 4.22 18.88
C ARG A 182 15.73 5.55 18.46
N ALA A 183 16.11 5.69 17.19
CA ALA A 183 16.63 6.95 16.64
C ALA A 183 15.51 7.97 16.34
N ARG A 184 14.23 7.57 16.40
CA ARG A 184 13.05 8.39 16.14
C ARG A 184 12.19 8.44 17.40
N GLU A 185 11.50 9.55 17.62
CA GLU A 185 10.58 9.74 18.78
C GLU A 185 9.29 8.91 18.68
N ASP A 186 9.14 8.11 17.63
CA ASP A 186 7.93 7.36 17.27
C ASP A 186 7.89 5.90 17.81
N ALA A 187 8.84 5.49 18.64
CA ALA A 187 8.99 4.10 19.10
C ALA A 187 7.72 3.50 19.71
N ALA A 188 6.97 4.28 20.50
CA ALA A 188 5.76 3.81 21.17
C ALA A 188 4.63 3.36 20.21
N THR A 189 4.55 3.96 19.02
CA THR A 189 3.53 3.63 18.02
C THR A 189 3.78 2.26 17.40
N TRP A 190 5.05 1.87 17.23
CA TRP A 190 5.45 0.60 16.62
C TRP A 190 5.36 -0.57 17.59
N GLU A 191 5.60 -0.36 18.89
CA GLU A 191 5.44 -1.40 19.90
C GLU A 191 4.02 -1.97 19.94
N GLY A 192 3.00 -1.15 19.67
CA GLY A 192 1.62 -1.59 19.56
C GLY A 192 1.34 -2.48 18.35
N MET A 193 2.04 -2.27 17.23
CA MET A 193 1.80 -3.02 15.98
C MET A 193 2.31 -4.46 16.04
N PHE A 194 3.32 -4.76 16.86
CA PHE A 194 4.00 -6.06 16.89
C PHE A 194 3.82 -6.80 18.23
N ARG A 195 2.81 -6.43 19.04
CA ARG A 195 2.50 -7.08 20.33
C ARG A 195 2.03 -8.52 20.19
N HIS A 196 1.55 -8.92 19.00
CA HIS A 196 1.10 -10.29 18.70
C HIS A 196 2.06 -10.95 17.72
N GLU A 197 2.13 -12.27 17.77
CA GLU A 197 2.84 -13.04 16.75
C GLU A 197 2.14 -12.82 15.39
N VAL A 198 2.72 -11.98 14.55
CA VAL A 198 2.28 -11.76 13.18
C VAL A 198 3.13 -12.62 12.25
N SER A 199 2.53 -13.07 11.13
CA SER A 199 3.28 -13.78 10.10
C SER A 199 4.37 -12.87 9.51
N ASP A 200 5.44 -13.49 9.01
CA ASP A 200 6.56 -12.74 8.41
C ASP A 200 6.12 -11.90 7.21
N GLU A 201 5.14 -12.38 6.44
CA GLU A 201 4.55 -11.62 5.33
C GLU A 201 3.88 -10.35 5.83
N ILE A 202 3.06 -10.43 6.87
CA ILE A 202 2.40 -9.26 7.47
C ILE A 202 3.45 -8.31 8.01
N LEU A 203 4.45 -8.80 8.73
CA LEU A 203 5.53 -8.00 9.28
C LEU A 203 6.24 -7.19 8.18
N VAL A 204 6.78 -7.87 7.17
CA VAL A 204 7.55 -7.24 6.09
C VAL A 204 6.71 -6.26 5.28
N ASN A 205 5.47 -6.63 4.92
CA ASN A 205 4.59 -5.77 4.13
C ASN A 205 4.10 -4.55 4.93
N THR A 206 3.85 -4.72 6.24
CA THR A 206 3.50 -3.60 7.13
C THR A 206 4.68 -2.63 7.25
N LEU A 207 5.89 -3.13 7.47
CA LEU A 207 7.09 -2.29 7.49
C LEU A 207 7.28 -1.54 6.16
N ALA A 208 7.17 -2.24 5.02
CA ALA A 208 7.27 -1.62 3.70
C ALA A 208 6.21 -0.53 3.47
N THR A 209 5.02 -0.69 4.05
CA THR A 209 3.93 0.29 3.95
C THR A 209 4.22 1.56 4.76
N TYR A 210 4.65 1.41 6.02
CA TYR A 210 4.69 2.51 7.00
C TYR A 210 6.05 3.18 7.17
N LEU A 211 7.14 2.55 6.71
CA LEU A 211 8.45 3.19 6.72
C LEU A 211 8.45 4.40 5.79
N ASP A 212 9.26 5.39 6.16
CA ASP A 212 9.43 6.66 5.44
C ASP A 212 10.33 6.46 4.20
N CYS A 213 9.85 5.59 3.30
CA CYS A 213 10.47 5.30 2.02
C CYS A 213 9.80 6.09 0.90
N THR A 214 10.57 6.45 -0.11
CA THR A 214 10.04 7.04 -1.34
C THR A 214 9.13 6.06 -2.07
N PRO A 215 8.21 6.53 -2.95
CA PRO A 215 7.39 5.63 -3.75
C PRO A 215 8.20 4.64 -4.60
N LEU A 216 9.36 5.06 -5.12
CA LEU A 216 10.25 4.20 -5.91
C LEU A 216 10.90 3.10 -5.06
N GLU A 217 11.33 3.42 -3.84
CA GLU A 217 11.85 2.42 -2.90
C GLU A 217 10.76 1.42 -2.50
N LYS A 218 9.53 1.89 -2.26
CA LYS A 218 8.38 1.00 -2.00
C LYS A 218 8.06 0.12 -3.22
N GLN A 219 8.11 0.68 -4.43
CA GLN A 219 7.93 -0.09 -5.66
C GLN A 219 9.03 -1.16 -5.82
N PHE A 220 10.28 -0.81 -5.55
CA PHE A 220 11.39 -1.75 -5.54
C PHE A 220 11.18 -2.90 -4.53
N LEU A 221 10.60 -2.61 -3.34
CA LEU A 221 10.22 -3.64 -2.37
C LEU A 221 9.09 -4.52 -2.90
N LEU A 222 8.06 -3.93 -3.55
CA LEU A 222 6.93 -4.68 -4.08
C LEU A 222 7.34 -5.63 -5.22
N GLU A 223 8.31 -5.24 -6.04
CA GLU A 223 8.85 -6.02 -7.17
C GLU A 223 9.80 -7.14 -6.75
N ALA A 224 10.11 -7.28 -5.47
CA ALA A 224 10.98 -8.35 -4.99
C ALA A 224 10.41 -9.75 -5.33
N GLU A 225 11.28 -10.68 -5.69
CA GLU A 225 10.94 -12.09 -5.92
C GLU A 225 10.68 -12.81 -4.59
N GLY A 226 9.44 -12.72 -4.10
CA GLY A 226 9.03 -13.35 -2.86
C GLY A 226 9.42 -12.59 -1.59
N LEU A 227 9.01 -13.15 -0.44
CA LEU A 227 9.14 -12.55 0.87
C LEU A 227 10.61 -12.38 1.29
N HIS A 228 11.44 -13.38 1.06
CA HIS A 228 12.84 -13.36 1.48
C HIS A 228 13.63 -12.21 0.83
N GLN A 229 13.45 -12.02 -0.48
CA GLN A 229 14.13 -10.93 -1.18
C GLN A 229 13.58 -9.58 -0.71
N ARG A 230 12.26 -9.47 -0.49
CA ARG A 230 11.64 -8.25 0.04
C ARG A 230 12.18 -7.89 1.41
N ALA A 231 12.31 -8.88 2.30
CA ALA A 231 12.87 -8.68 3.63
C ALA A 231 14.35 -8.23 3.59
N ARG A 232 15.17 -8.79 2.69
CA ARG A 232 16.55 -8.35 2.49
C ARG A 232 16.62 -6.91 2.01
N ARG A 233 15.89 -6.57 0.93
CA ARG A 233 15.83 -5.19 0.41
C ARG A 233 15.38 -4.21 1.49
N LEU A 234 14.38 -4.58 2.29
CA LEU A 234 13.88 -3.77 3.40
C LEU A 234 14.95 -3.56 4.49
N ASN A 235 15.68 -4.61 4.85
CA ASN A 235 16.79 -4.51 5.79
C ASN A 235 17.90 -3.57 5.29
N ASP A 236 18.25 -3.66 4.01
CA ASP A 236 19.27 -2.80 3.40
C ASP A 236 18.81 -1.33 3.39
N LEU A 237 17.55 -1.05 3.08
CA LEU A 237 16.98 0.29 3.16
C LEU A 237 16.99 0.85 4.58
N LEU A 238 16.61 0.05 5.58
CA LEU A 238 16.66 0.46 6.98
C LEU A 238 18.09 0.77 7.43
N GLN A 239 19.06 -0.04 7.03
CA GLN A 239 20.47 0.23 7.32
C GLN A 239 20.95 1.53 6.67
N PHE A 240 20.59 1.76 5.41
CA PHE A 240 20.90 3.00 4.71
C PHE A 240 20.33 4.22 5.45
N MET A 241 19.05 4.19 5.82
CA MET A 241 18.37 5.26 6.57
C MET A 241 19.04 5.54 7.92
N LEU A 242 19.53 4.50 8.62
CA LEU A 242 20.27 4.66 9.87
C LEU A 242 21.63 5.34 9.65
N HIS A 243 22.32 5.04 8.57
CA HIS A 243 23.60 5.68 8.25
C HIS A 243 23.43 7.14 7.88
N ASP A 244 22.43 7.47 7.08
CA ASP A 244 22.16 8.85 6.65
C ASP A 244 21.84 9.77 7.84
N GLN A 245 21.06 9.28 8.82
CA GLN A 245 20.76 10.02 10.04
C GLN A 245 22.02 10.33 10.90
N HIS A 246 23.06 9.49 10.85
CA HIS A 246 24.31 9.72 11.57
C HIS A 246 25.22 10.72 10.83
N GLY A 247 25.17 10.75 9.49
CA GLY A 247 25.90 11.70 8.66
C GLY A 247 25.41 13.14 8.83
N ALA A 248 24.10 13.34 8.96
CA ALA A 248 23.50 14.67 9.13
C ALA A 248 23.81 15.32 10.52
N LYS A 249 24.15 14.55 11.54
CA LYS A 249 24.54 15.05 12.89
C LYS A 249 26.03 15.38 13.03
N GLY A 250 26.84 15.11 12.01
CA GLY A 250 28.31 15.29 12.07
C GLY A 250 28.84 16.63 11.52
N TRP A 251 27.97 17.54 11.08
CA TRP A 251 28.34 18.85 10.54
C TRP A 251 27.58 19.97 11.29
N GLY A 252 27.80 20.05 12.56
CA GLY A 252 27.30 21.13 13.43
C GLY A 252 28.44 21.66 14.32
#